data_1b38639a48e46f5a6034a42ceab13150
#
_entry.id   1b38639a48e46f5a6034a42ceab13150
#
_cell.length_a   1.000
_cell.length_b   1.000
_cell.length_c   1.000
_cell.angle_alpha   90.00
_cell.angle_beta   90.00
_cell.angle_gamma   90.00
#
_symmetry.space_group_name_H-M   'P 1'
#
loop_
_entity.id
_entity.type
_entity.pdbx_description
1 polymer ?
#
loop_
_entity_poly.entity_id
_entity_poly.type
_entity_poly.pdbx_seq_one_letter_code
_entity_poly.pdbx_strand_id
1 'polypeptide(L)'
;MASRQDLGKRPSGPDCALVRGLPPRKHGHPRSGRCCLAGSGQNRTVRLERNATQSALDIQELYDTKLFHLPWNQAVAGRPPVPDDVSSAARHIRNRGPYLDWYSIELGDTPWPGDVLLCQRQSAVWSRRDHHAYGTFLAISGSAWALSIVIFALVRDMTLLTFLVALFLPSTPALLDTIELAQSHWQQSTKRRQVEDDIHDVWDEHQDRPGDVPVQECRRLQDATYLLRRDGPPVPNWFYGLRRRETAAVTNDGTATLRSSSDPT
;
A
#
# COMPACT_ATOMS: atom_id res chain seq x y z
N MET A 1 -42.45 -14.54 -30.11
CA MET A 1 -41.72 -15.53 -29.29
C MET A 1 -40.29 -15.61 -29.79
N ALA A 2 -39.41 -14.82 -29.27
CA ALA A 2 -37.97 -14.89 -29.53
C ALA A 2 -37.26 -14.84 -28.17
N SER A 3 -36.50 -15.86 -27.92
CA SER A 3 -35.90 -16.29 -26.66
C SER A 3 -34.94 -15.27 -26.09
N ARG A 4 -35.14 -14.90 -24.81
CA ARG A 4 -34.17 -14.27 -23.92
C ARG A 4 -33.13 -15.31 -23.48
N GLN A 5 -32.05 -15.42 -24.17
CA GLN A 5 -30.83 -16.11 -23.67
C GLN A 5 -29.68 -15.68 -24.56
N ASP A 6 -29.01 -14.58 -24.18
CA ASP A 6 -27.62 -14.29 -24.54
C ASP A 6 -27.17 -12.93 -23.96
N LEU A 7 -27.32 -12.76 -22.63
CA LEU A 7 -26.69 -11.66 -21.89
C LEU A 7 -26.07 -12.30 -20.64
N GLY A 8 -24.76 -12.60 -20.67
CA GLY A 8 -24.10 -13.09 -19.46
C GLY A 8 -22.91 -13.98 -19.65
N LYS A 9 -22.18 -13.88 -20.76
CA LYS A 9 -20.79 -14.38 -20.78
C LYS A 9 -19.85 -13.20 -21.01
N ARG A 10 -19.30 -12.68 -19.90
CA ARG A 10 -18.08 -11.88 -19.99
C ARG A 10 -17.06 -12.71 -20.77
N PRO A 11 -16.35 -12.15 -21.77
CA PRO A 11 -15.24 -12.84 -22.36
C PRO A 11 -14.24 -13.13 -21.25
N SER A 12 -13.90 -14.39 -21.06
CA SER A 12 -12.77 -14.83 -20.28
C SER A 12 -11.51 -14.16 -20.86
N GLY A 13 -11.13 -13.02 -20.27
CA GLY A 13 -9.89 -12.34 -20.62
C GLY A 13 -8.72 -13.28 -20.36
N PRO A 14 -7.58 -13.07 -21.04
CA PRO A 14 -6.41 -13.89 -20.90
C PRO A 14 -6.03 -13.96 -19.41
N ASP A 15 -5.79 -15.17 -18.94
CA ASP A 15 -5.47 -15.54 -17.57
C ASP A 15 -4.81 -14.42 -16.75
N CYS A 16 -5.57 -13.81 -15.85
CA CYS A 16 -5.10 -12.87 -14.81
C CYS A 16 -4.02 -13.47 -13.87
N ALA A 17 -3.67 -14.72 -14.07
CA ALA A 17 -2.69 -15.45 -13.27
C ALA A 17 -1.25 -14.92 -13.41
N LEU A 18 -0.93 -14.18 -14.47
CA LEU A 18 0.45 -13.75 -14.77
C LEU A 18 0.87 -12.44 -14.08
N VAL A 19 -0.09 -11.64 -13.60
CA VAL A 19 0.22 -10.34 -12.96
C VAL A 19 0.13 -10.41 -11.42
N ARG A 20 -0.24 -11.57 -10.88
CA ARG A 20 -0.40 -11.80 -9.44
C ARG A 20 0.94 -12.11 -8.78
N GLY A 21 1.64 -11.08 -8.32
CA GLY A 21 2.68 -11.33 -7.34
C GLY A 21 3.99 -10.60 -7.57
N LEU A 22 4.10 -9.45 -6.95
CA LEU A 22 5.37 -8.88 -6.55
C LEU A 22 5.96 -9.73 -5.42
N PRO A 23 7.22 -10.17 -5.53
CA PRO A 23 7.85 -10.94 -4.46
C PRO A 23 7.94 -10.09 -3.19
N PRO A 24 7.67 -10.66 -2.01
CA PRO A 24 7.96 -9.99 -0.75
C PRO A 24 9.45 -9.64 -0.73
N ARG A 25 9.76 -8.37 -0.51
CA ARG A 25 11.14 -7.91 -0.29
C ARG A 25 11.75 -8.72 0.84
N LYS A 26 12.80 -9.47 0.56
CA LYS A 26 13.70 -9.95 1.60
C LYS A 26 14.52 -8.74 2.07
N HIS A 27 14.12 -8.13 3.16
CA HIS A 27 14.98 -7.23 3.90
C HIS A 27 16.09 -8.08 4.54
N GLY A 28 17.25 -8.11 3.89
CA GLY A 28 18.47 -8.46 4.57
C GLY A 28 18.75 -7.38 5.61
N HIS A 29 18.84 -7.76 6.88
CA HIS A 29 19.34 -6.88 7.92
C HIS A 29 20.67 -6.25 7.47
N PRO A 30 20.87 -4.93 7.58
CA PRO A 30 22.18 -4.35 7.45
C PRO A 30 23.00 -4.82 8.66
N ARG A 31 23.95 -5.73 8.42
CA ARG A 31 25.01 -5.99 9.38
C ARG A 31 25.79 -4.70 9.54
N SER A 32 25.67 -4.10 10.70
CA SER A 32 26.51 -3.01 11.17
C SER A 32 28.00 -3.45 11.14
N GLY A 33 28.79 -2.68 10.47
CA GLY A 33 30.24 -2.78 10.58
C GLY A 33 30.94 -2.58 9.26
N ARG A 34 31.27 -1.33 8.94
CA ARG A 34 32.58 -0.85 8.47
C ARG A 34 32.44 0.59 8.00
N CYS A 35 32.90 1.49 8.81
CA CYS A 35 33.27 2.85 8.43
C CYS A 35 34.43 2.81 7.42
N CYS A 36 34.39 3.79 6.49
CA CYS A 36 35.43 4.19 5.56
C CYS A 36 35.54 3.40 4.24
N LEU A 37 35.27 4.14 3.15
CA LEU A 37 35.40 3.83 1.72
C LEU A 37 34.13 3.31 1.01
N ALA A 38 33.01 4.02 1.12
CA ALA A 38 31.73 3.53 0.55
C ALA A 38 30.93 4.52 -0.31
N GLY A 39 31.48 5.59 -0.83
CA GLY A 39 30.71 6.56 -1.63
C GLY A 39 30.12 6.00 -2.94
N SER A 40 30.76 5.03 -3.58
CA SER A 40 30.31 4.47 -4.86
C SER A 40 29.40 3.26 -4.72
N GLY A 41 29.57 2.45 -3.68
CA GLY A 41 28.76 1.25 -3.43
C GLY A 41 27.37 1.58 -2.88
N GLN A 42 27.28 2.58 -2.03
CA GLN A 42 26.04 3.02 -1.40
C GLN A 42 25.06 3.64 -2.42
N ASN A 43 25.58 4.41 -3.36
CA ASN A 43 24.77 4.97 -4.46
C ASN A 43 24.22 3.89 -5.41
N ARG A 44 24.95 2.78 -5.59
CA ARG A 44 24.53 1.69 -6.47
C ARG A 44 23.42 0.84 -5.84
N THR A 45 23.51 0.53 -4.56
CA THR A 45 22.47 -0.20 -3.82
C THR A 45 21.16 0.59 -3.72
N VAL A 46 21.24 1.88 -3.44
CA VAL A 46 20.06 2.77 -3.41
C VAL A 46 19.38 2.86 -4.78
N ARG A 47 20.15 2.95 -5.87
CA ARG A 47 19.60 2.95 -7.23
C ARG A 47 18.92 1.64 -7.60
N LEU A 48 19.54 0.50 -7.28
CA LEU A 48 18.95 -0.82 -7.53
C LEU A 48 17.65 -1.01 -6.74
N GLU A 49 17.62 -0.55 -5.51
CA GLU A 49 16.43 -0.61 -4.68
C GLU A 49 15.30 0.27 -5.22
N ARG A 50 15.61 1.49 -5.65
CA ARG A 50 14.63 2.39 -6.28
C ARG A 50 14.09 1.80 -7.59
N ASN A 51 14.94 1.27 -8.45
CA ASN A 51 14.51 0.66 -9.71
C ASN A 51 13.62 -0.56 -9.48
N ALA A 52 13.96 -1.42 -8.52
CA ALA A 52 13.14 -2.57 -8.17
C ALA A 52 11.79 -2.16 -7.59
N THR A 53 11.74 -1.08 -6.80
CA THR A 53 10.49 -0.52 -6.27
C THR A 53 9.63 0.06 -7.37
N GLN A 54 10.21 0.85 -8.27
CA GLN A 54 9.49 1.43 -9.41
C GLN A 54 8.91 0.34 -10.30
N SER A 55 9.73 -0.65 -10.67
CA SER A 55 9.26 -1.79 -11.48
C SER A 55 8.10 -2.54 -10.82
N ALA A 56 8.14 -2.68 -9.50
CA ALA A 56 7.07 -3.29 -8.72
C ALA A 56 5.77 -2.48 -8.77
N LEU A 57 5.87 -1.16 -8.66
CA LEU A 57 4.73 -0.24 -8.73
C LEU A 57 4.11 -0.23 -10.13
N ASP A 58 4.94 -0.23 -11.17
CA ASP A 58 4.46 -0.21 -12.54
C ASP A 58 3.74 -1.52 -12.90
N ILE A 59 4.22 -2.66 -12.41
CA ILE A 59 3.53 -3.95 -12.57
C ILE A 59 2.21 -3.97 -11.80
N GLN A 60 2.17 -3.39 -10.60
CA GLN A 60 0.93 -3.30 -9.82
C GLN A 60 -0.09 -2.38 -10.51
N GLU A 61 0.35 -1.24 -11.03
CA GLU A 61 -0.52 -0.34 -11.80
C GLU A 61 -1.05 -1.02 -13.07
N LEU A 62 -0.21 -1.79 -13.77
CA LEU A 62 -0.63 -2.57 -14.93
C LEU A 62 -1.69 -3.62 -14.55
N TYR A 63 -1.56 -4.24 -13.39
CA TYR A 63 -2.56 -5.17 -12.87
C TYR A 63 -3.87 -4.46 -12.57
N ASP A 64 -3.83 -3.38 -11.77
CA ASP A 64 -5.01 -2.64 -11.36
C ASP A 64 -5.76 -2.07 -12.59
N THR A 65 -5.05 -1.45 -13.54
CA THR A 65 -5.67 -0.88 -14.75
C THR A 65 -6.31 -1.94 -15.65
N LYS A 66 -5.69 -3.12 -15.78
CA LYS A 66 -6.28 -4.22 -16.54
C LYS A 66 -7.48 -4.83 -15.84
N LEU A 67 -7.42 -5.00 -14.52
CA LEU A 67 -8.52 -5.55 -13.73
C LEU A 67 -9.75 -4.64 -13.77
N PHE A 68 -9.52 -3.33 -13.65
CA PHE A 68 -10.56 -2.30 -13.59
C PHE A 68 -11.05 -1.84 -14.97
N HIS A 69 -10.44 -2.32 -16.05
CA HIS A 69 -10.68 -1.85 -17.42
C HIS A 69 -10.46 -0.33 -17.59
N LEU A 70 -9.49 0.23 -16.83
CA LEU A 70 -9.14 1.64 -16.93
C LEU A 70 -8.06 1.88 -17.99
N PRO A 71 -8.07 3.04 -18.67
CA PRO A 71 -7.01 3.40 -19.60
C PRO A 71 -5.68 3.60 -18.85
N TRP A 72 -4.55 3.19 -19.46
CA TRP A 72 -3.23 3.49 -18.93
C TRP A 72 -2.93 4.98 -19.03
N ASN A 73 -2.52 5.61 -17.91
CA ASN A 73 -2.12 7.01 -17.90
C ASN A 73 -0.60 7.16 -17.99
N GLN A 74 -0.12 7.36 -19.24
CA GLN A 74 1.31 7.51 -19.50
C GLN A 74 1.92 8.77 -18.87
N ALA A 75 1.14 9.83 -18.64
CA ALA A 75 1.63 11.07 -18.04
C ALA A 75 1.99 10.88 -16.56
N VAL A 76 1.31 9.96 -15.85
CA VAL A 76 1.50 9.69 -14.43
C VAL A 76 2.44 8.50 -14.20
N ALA A 77 2.18 7.37 -14.85
CA ALA A 77 2.88 6.11 -14.64
C ALA A 77 4.00 5.84 -15.67
N GLY A 78 4.21 6.74 -16.65
CA GLY A 78 5.19 6.52 -17.69
C GLY A 78 4.77 5.43 -18.69
N ARG A 79 5.73 4.78 -19.33
CA ARG A 79 5.45 3.66 -20.24
C ARG A 79 5.07 2.40 -19.48
N PRO A 80 4.07 1.64 -19.94
CA PRO A 80 3.72 0.38 -19.29
C PRO A 80 4.88 -0.61 -19.34
N PRO A 81 5.01 -1.50 -18.32
CA PRO A 81 6.02 -2.55 -18.30
C PRO A 81 5.91 -3.47 -19.52
N VAL A 82 7.04 -3.87 -20.07
CA VAL A 82 7.04 -4.82 -21.18
C VAL A 82 6.71 -6.24 -20.66
N PRO A 83 6.08 -7.09 -21.48
CA PRO A 83 5.67 -8.44 -21.06
C PRO A 83 6.81 -9.31 -20.52
N ASP A 84 8.03 -9.13 -21.02
CA ASP A 84 9.20 -9.89 -20.58
C ASP A 84 9.62 -9.55 -19.15
N ASP A 85 9.53 -8.28 -18.74
CA ASP A 85 9.81 -7.85 -17.37
C ASP A 85 8.77 -8.41 -16.40
N VAL A 86 7.49 -8.38 -16.79
CA VAL A 86 6.40 -8.97 -16.01
C VAL A 86 6.60 -10.48 -15.85
N SER A 87 6.94 -11.17 -16.93
CA SER A 87 7.18 -12.60 -16.93
C SER A 87 8.40 -12.97 -16.07
N SER A 88 9.46 -12.17 -16.15
CA SER A 88 10.66 -12.33 -15.33
C SER A 88 10.36 -12.18 -13.84
N ALA A 89 9.61 -11.14 -13.47
CA ALA A 89 9.18 -10.92 -12.09
C ALA A 89 8.31 -12.09 -11.58
N ALA A 90 7.38 -12.59 -12.41
CA ALA A 90 6.48 -13.69 -12.06
C ALA A 90 7.20 -15.01 -11.77
N ARG A 91 8.35 -15.29 -12.42
CA ARG A 91 9.15 -16.52 -12.20
C ARG A 91 9.75 -16.61 -10.79
N HIS A 92 9.92 -15.47 -10.11
CA HIS A 92 10.48 -15.44 -8.75
C HIS A 92 9.44 -15.72 -7.66
N ILE A 93 8.16 -15.82 -8.01
CA ILE A 93 7.07 -16.07 -7.07
C ILE A 93 6.92 -17.56 -6.84
N ARG A 94 7.32 -18.03 -5.65
CA ARG A 94 7.20 -19.44 -5.26
C ARG A 94 5.82 -19.80 -4.70
N ASN A 95 5.20 -18.89 -3.98
CA ASN A 95 3.87 -19.08 -3.38
C ASN A 95 2.92 -17.99 -3.85
N ARG A 96 1.88 -18.37 -4.57
CA ARG A 96 0.85 -17.46 -5.10
C ARG A 96 -0.35 -17.28 -4.18
N GLY A 97 -0.52 -18.17 -3.19
CA GLY A 97 -1.68 -18.18 -2.29
C GLY A 97 -2.00 -16.82 -1.65
N PRO A 98 -1.03 -16.08 -1.09
CA PRO A 98 -1.29 -14.77 -0.48
C PRO A 98 -1.78 -13.69 -1.43
N TYR A 99 -1.66 -13.90 -2.74
CA TYR A 99 -2.05 -12.93 -3.78
C TYR A 99 -3.33 -13.33 -4.52
N LEU A 100 -3.88 -14.50 -4.21
CA LEU A 100 -5.20 -14.88 -4.69
C LEU A 100 -6.25 -14.07 -3.93
N ASP A 101 -7.33 -13.72 -4.61
CA ASP A 101 -8.44 -12.96 -4.04
C ASP A 101 -7.99 -11.69 -3.31
N TRP A 102 -7.12 -10.90 -3.98
CA TRP A 102 -6.60 -9.66 -3.42
C TRP A 102 -7.71 -8.68 -3.05
N TYR A 103 -8.69 -8.53 -3.93
CA TYR A 103 -9.92 -7.80 -3.65
C TYR A 103 -10.94 -8.77 -3.06
N SER A 104 -11.03 -8.77 -1.73
CA SER A 104 -11.86 -9.71 -0.96
C SER A 104 -13.24 -9.16 -0.62
N ILE A 105 -13.59 -7.96 -1.12
CA ILE A 105 -14.90 -7.35 -0.87
C ILE A 105 -16.00 -8.04 -1.69
N GLU A 106 -17.17 -8.16 -1.07
CA GLU A 106 -18.36 -8.62 -1.75
C GLU A 106 -18.97 -7.47 -2.58
N LEU A 107 -18.76 -7.53 -3.89
CA LEU A 107 -19.26 -6.51 -4.83
C LEU A 107 -20.77 -6.64 -5.09
N GLY A 108 -21.36 -7.83 -4.85
CA GLY A 108 -22.76 -8.11 -5.19
C GLY A 108 -23.02 -7.87 -6.68
N ASP A 109 -24.18 -7.28 -6.98
CA ASP A 109 -24.62 -6.94 -8.34
C ASP A 109 -24.21 -5.51 -8.74
N THR A 110 -23.27 -4.88 -8.04
CA THR A 110 -22.80 -3.52 -8.35
C THR A 110 -22.23 -3.49 -9.79
N PRO A 111 -22.83 -2.69 -10.70
CA PRO A 111 -22.37 -2.63 -12.08
C PRO A 111 -21.04 -1.88 -12.20
N TRP A 112 -20.29 -2.19 -13.26
CA TRP A 112 -19.14 -1.40 -13.66
C TRP A 112 -19.59 -0.01 -14.16
N PRO A 113 -18.89 1.09 -13.82
CA PRO A 113 -17.63 1.24 -13.04
C PRO A 113 -17.79 1.39 -11.52
N GLY A 114 -19.00 1.29 -10.95
CA GLY A 114 -19.22 1.40 -9.51
C GLY A 114 -18.45 0.35 -8.68
N ASP A 115 -18.32 -0.88 -9.20
CA ASP A 115 -17.51 -1.95 -8.60
C ASP A 115 -16.02 -1.58 -8.48
N VAL A 116 -15.52 -0.77 -9.42
CA VAL A 116 -14.14 -0.26 -9.40
C VAL A 116 -13.93 0.67 -8.21
N LEU A 117 -14.88 1.58 -7.93
CA LEU A 117 -14.80 2.48 -6.77
C LEU A 117 -14.69 1.70 -5.46
N LEU A 118 -15.48 0.64 -5.30
CA LEU A 118 -15.44 -0.20 -4.10
C LEU A 118 -14.07 -0.89 -3.94
N CYS A 119 -13.48 -1.39 -5.02
CA CYS A 119 -12.14 -1.97 -5.02
C CYS A 119 -11.05 -0.92 -4.70
N GLN A 120 -11.16 0.28 -5.26
CA GLN A 120 -10.24 1.39 -4.98
C GLN A 120 -10.36 1.84 -3.52
N ARG A 121 -11.59 1.91 -2.98
CA ARG A 121 -11.82 2.17 -1.56
C ARG A 121 -11.14 1.13 -0.67
N GLN A 122 -11.26 -0.17 -0.96
CA GLN A 122 -10.54 -1.22 -0.23
C GLN A 122 -9.04 -0.92 -0.18
N SER A 123 -8.43 -0.61 -1.31
CA SER A 123 -7.00 -0.30 -1.39
C SER A 123 -6.61 0.93 -0.56
N ALA A 124 -7.43 1.98 -0.60
CA ALA A 124 -7.20 3.22 0.15
C ALA A 124 -7.31 2.98 1.66
N VAL A 125 -8.38 2.32 2.13
CA VAL A 125 -8.61 1.99 3.55
C VAL A 125 -7.50 1.11 4.09
N TRP A 126 -7.11 0.03 3.38
CA TRP A 126 -6.05 -0.87 3.82
C TRP A 126 -4.73 -0.12 3.98
N SER A 127 -4.34 0.60 2.95
CA SER A 127 -3.09 1.33 2.96
C SER A 127 -3.07 2.45 4.03
N ARG A 128 -4.18 3.17 4.22
CA ARG A 128 -4.33 4.17 5.28
C ARG A 128 -4.12 3.57 6.67
N ARG A 129 -4.83 2.46 6.96
CA ARG A 129 -4.76 1.79 8.27
C ARG A 129 -3.37 1.24 8.55
N ASP A 130 -2.71 0.67 7.55
CA ASP A 130 -1.36 0.12 7.69
C ASP A 130 -0.32 1.22 7.95
N HIS A 131 -0.40 2.33 7.22
CA HIS A 131 0.48 3.47 7.47
C HIS A 131 0.26 4.08 8.85
N HIS A 132 -0.98 4.28 9.27
CA HIS A 132 -1.29 4.81 10.61
C HIS A 132 -0.74 3.90 11.71
N ALA A 133 -1.02 2.62 11.60
CA ALA A 133 -0.58 1.64 12.60
C ALA A 133 0.94 1.49 12.66
N TYR A 134 1.62 1.51 11.50
CA TYR A 134 3.08 1.41 11.47
C TYR A 134 3.75 2.67 12.01
N GLY A 135 3.23 3.85 11.71
CA GLY A 135 3.68 5.11 12.32
C GLY A 135 3.53 5.08 13.84
N THR A 136 2.40 4.59 14.36
CA THR A 136 2.16 4.43 15.80
C THR A 136 3.12 3.40 16.42
N PHE A 137 3.35 2.27 15.75
CA PHE A 137 4.33 1.27 16.18
C PHE A 137 5.74 1.87 16.30
N LEU A 138 6.18 2.66 15.32
CA LEU A 138 7.46 3.35 15.35
C LEU A 138 7.55 4.33 16.50
N ALA A 139 6.52 5.14 16.73
CA ALA A 139 6.47 6.11 17.82
C ALA A 139 6.56 5.43 19.20
N ILE A 140 5.79 4.33 19.41
CA ILE A 140 5.83 3.56 20.64
C ILE A 140 7.21 2.91 20.84
N SER A 141 7.78 2.32 19.78
CA SER A 141 9.08 1.66 19.84
C SER A 141 10.21 2.66 20.14
N GLY A 142 10.18 3.84 19.51
CA GLY A 142 11.13 4.91 19.76
C GLY A 142 11.03 5.47 21.18
N SER A 143 9.81 5.66 21.68
CA SER A 143 9.56 6.10 23.06
C SER A 143 10.02 5.07 24.09
N ALA A 144 9.73 3.78 23.84
CA ALA A 144 10.19 2.69 24.70
C ALA A 144 11.72 2.58 24.72
N TRP A 145 12.37 2.76 23.58
CA TRP A 145 13.82 2.82 23.48
C TRP A 145 14.39 4.00 24.28
N ALA A 146 13.86 5.22 24.08
CA ALA A 146 14.29 6.40 24.83
C ALA A 146 14.14 6.23 26.35
N LEU A 147 12.99 5.69 26.78
CA LEU A 147 12.73 5.39 28.18
C LEU A 147 13.71 4.33 28.74
N SER A 148 14.02 3.30 27.97
CA SER A 148 14.94 2.24 28.36
C SER A 148 16.34 2.74 28.64
N ILE A 149 16.88 3.66 27.82
CA ILE A 149 18.22 4.24 28.05
C ILE A 149 18.23 5.15 29.27
N VAL A 150 17.13 5.87 29.57
CA VAL A 150 17.01 6.67 30.80
C VAL A 150 16.98 5.77 32.04
N ILE A 151 16.13 4.73 32.03
CA ILE A 151 16.05 3.75 33.14
C ILE A 151 17.42 3.09 33.36
N PHE A 152 18.09 2.67 32.29
CA PHE A 152 19.42 2.08 32.37
C PHE A 152 20.42 3.01 33.05
N ALA A 153 20.43 4.31 32.67
CA ALA A 153 21.31 5.30 33.25
C ALA A 153 21.05 5.49 34.75
N LEU A 154 19.77 5.52 35.17
CA LEU A 154 19.39 5.65 36.59
C LEU A 154 19.80 4.41 37.40
N VAL A 155 19.55 3.19 36.89
CA VAL A 155 19.94 1.94 37.56
C VAL A 155 21.45 1.81 37.72
N ARG A 156 22.22 2.39 36.81
CA ARG A 156 23.70 2.35 36.83
C ARG A 156 24.33 3.53 37.56
N ASP A 157 23.54 4.40 38.21
CA ASP A 157 23.99 5.62 38.88
C ASP A 157 24.94 6.46 38.01
N MET A 158 24.64 6.56 36.72
CA MET A 158 25.48 7.30 35.77
C MET A 158 25.39 8.79 36.01
N THR A 159 26.57 9.48 35.96
CA THR A 159 26.55 10.94 35.97
C THR A 159 25.89 11.49 34.73
N LEU A 160 25.28 12.68 34.82
CA LEU A 160 24.60 13.33 33.67
C LEU A 160 25.53 13.46 32.46
N LEU A 161 26.79 13.81 32.67
CA LEU A 161 27.79 13.95 31.60
C LEU A 161 28.01 12.60 30.89
N THR A 162 28.20 11.53 31.66
CA THR A 162 28.38 10.17 31.11
C THR A 162 27.14 9.73 30.33
N PHE A 163 25.94 9.97 30.85
CA PHE A 163 24.69 9.69 30.17
C PHE A 163 24.60 10.42 28.82
N LEU A 164 24.87 11.73 28.84
CA LEU A 164 24.77 12.56 27.63
C LEU A 164 25.76 12.11 26.55
N VAL A 165 27.01 11.84 26.91
CA VAL A 165 28.05 11.51 25.92
C VAL A 165 27.99 10.04 25.47
N ALA A 166 27.75 9.12 26.41
CA ALA A 166 27.82 7.68 26.10
C ALA A 166 26.52 7.08 25.57
N LEU A 167 25.36 7.63 25.93
CA LEU A 167 24.04 7.07 25.54
C LEU A 167 23.21 8.02 24.73
N PHE A 168 22.97 9.24 25.22
CA PHE A 168 22.02 10.15 24.56
C PHE A 168 22.53 10.62 23.19
N LEU A 169 23.72 11.17 23.13
CA LEU A 169 24.29 11.71 21.89
C LEU A 169 24.42 10.65 20.78
N PRO A 170 24.92 9.42 21.03
CA PRO A 170 24.95 8.36 20.01
C PRO A 170 23.58 7.85 19.60
N SER A 171 22.56 7.93 20.49
CA SER A 171 21.19 7.47 20.19
C SER A 171 20.35 8.52 19.44
N THR A 172 20.73 9.79 19.51
CA THR A 172 19.96 10.91 18.94
C THR A 172 19.66 10.73 17.44
N PRO A 173 20.60 10.37 16.56
CA PRO A 173 20.29 10.20 15.13
C PRO A 173 19.23 9.15 14.90
N ALA A 174 19.31 7.99 15.56
CA ALA A 174 18.35 6.91 15.42
C ALA A 174 16.95 7.29 15.94
N LEU A 175 16.88 8.07 17.01
CA LEU A 175 15.61 8.59 17.52
C LEU A 175 14.98 9.60 16.56
N LEU A 176 15.77 10.51 16.01
CA LEU A 176 15.30 11.49 15.02
C LEU A 176 14.80 10.79 13.75
N ASP A 177 15.57 9.85 13.20
CA ASP A 177 15.15 9.06 12.04
C ASP A 177 13.83 8.31 12.30
N THR A 178 13.66 7.77 13.52
CA THR A 178 12.43 7.08 13.93
C THR A 178 11.25 8.04 13.99
N ILE A 179 11.44 9.24 14.52
CA ILE A 179 10.40 10.28 14.59
C ILE A 179 10.01 10.73 13.17
N GLU A 180 10.98 11.03 12.32
CA GLU A 180 10.72 11.45 10.93
C GLU A 180 9.99 10.37 10.15
N LEU A 181 10.39 9.11 10.30
CA LEU A 181 9.72 7.99 9.65
C LEU A 181 8.29 7.81 10.18
N ALA A 182 8.04 7.90 11.48
CA ALA A 182 6.71 7.84 12.06
C ALA A 182 5.81 8.97 11.53
N GLN A 183 6.30 10.20 11.49
CA GLN A 183 5.59 11.35 10.94
C GLN A 183 5.28 11.18 9.46
N SER A 184 6.23 10.67 8.68
CA SER A 184 6.02 10.37 7.26
C SER A 184 4.90 9.36 7.06
N HIS A 185 4.83 8.29 7.86
CA HIS A 185 3.75 7.32 7.79
C HIS A 185 2.38 7.91 8.18
N TRP A 186 2.30 8.76 9.20
CA TRP A 186 1.05 9.44 9.56
C TRP A 186 0.58 10.41 8.46
N GLN A 187 1.49 11.17 7.86
CA GLN A 187 1.17 12.04 6.71
C GLN A 187 0.64 11.22 5.52
N GLN A 188 1.25 10.07 5.25
CA GLN A 188 0.77 9.17 4.22
C GLN A 188 -0.60 8.57 4.54
N SER A 189 -0.89 8.30 5.81
CA SER A 189 -2.22 7.88 6.25
C SER A 189 -3.27 8.98 5.99
N THR A 190 -2.95 10.24 6.32
CA THR A 190 -3.84 11.39 6.08
C THR A 190 -4.14 11.59 4.59
N LYS A 191 -3.11 11.52 3.73
CA LYS A 191 -3.30 11.65 2.27
C LYS A 191 -4.19 10.53 1.69
N ARG A 192 -4.05 9.30 2.21
CA ARG A 192 -4.91 8.17 1.79
C ARG A 192 -6.33 8.31 2.29
N ARG A 193 -6.51 8.97 3.44
CA ARG A 193 -7.84 9.34 3.91
C ARG A 193 -8.54 10.29 2.95
N GLN A 194 -7.83 11.27 2.40
CA GLN A 194 -8.38 12.18 1.39
C GLN A 194 -8.87 11.43 0.15
N VAL A 195 -8.09 10.44 -0.33
CA VAL A 195 -8.54 9.58 -1.45
C VAL A 195 -9.76 8.75 -1.07
N GLU A 196 -9.83 8.25 0.16
CA GLU A 196 -11.01 7.52 0.66
C GLU A 196 -12.25 8.44 0.72
N ASP A 197 -12.09 9.67 1.20
CA ASP A 197 -13.15 10.67 1.26
C ASP A 197 -13.61 11.06 -0.17
N ASP A 198 -12.68 11.30 -1.11
CA ASP A 198 -12.99 11.53 -2.52
C ASP A 198 -13.78 10.35 -3.16
N ILE A 199 -13.45 9.11 -2.80
CA ILE A 199 -14.18 7.94 -3.28
C ILE A 199 -15.60 7.92 -2.72
N HIS A 200 -15.78 8.27 -1.44
CA HIS A 200 -17.10 8.36 -0.82
C HIS A 200 -17.96 9.43 -1.50
N ASP A 201 -17.39 10.62 -1.76
CA ASP A 201 -18.12 11.69 -2.44
C ASP A 201 -18.62 11.25 -3.82
N VAL A 202 -17.77 10.59 -4.61
CA VAL A 202 -18.18 10.05 -5.93
C VAL A 202 -19.21 8.93 -5.78
N TRP A 203 -19.09 8.08 -4.75
CA TRP A 203 -20.06 7.02 -4.49
C TRP A 203 -21.42 7.59 -4.11
N ASP A 204 -21.46 8.56 -3.18
CA ASP A 204 -22.70 9.17 -2.69
C ASP A 204 -23.45 9.90 -3.81
N GLU A 205 -22.72 10.51 -4.75
CA GLU A 205 -23.32 11.16 -5.94
C GLU A 205 -23.97 10.15 -6.90
N HIS A 206 -23.47 8.90 -6.96
CA HIS A 206 -23.88 7.91 -7.95
C HIS A 206 -24.50 6.63 -7.32
N GLN A 207 -24.76 6.61 -6.02
CA GLN A 207 -25.20 5.41 -5.30
C GLN A 207 -26.47 4.76 -5.87
N ASP A 208 -27.40 5.58 -6.37
CA ASP A 208 -28.64 5.09 -7.01
C ASP A 208 -28.38 4.45 -8.38
N ARG A 209 -27.30 4.84 -9.05
CA ARG A 209 -26.92 4.37 -10.38
C ARG A 209 -25.38 4.17 -10.49
N PRO A 210 -24.84 3.16 -9.81
CA PRO A 210 -23.38 2.95 -9.80
C PRO A 210 -22.77 2.71 -11.20
N GLY A 211 -23.58 2.30 -12.18
CA GLY A 211 -23.16 2.17 -13.56
C GLY A 211 -22.93 3.48 -14.31
N ASP A 212 -23.42 4.61 -13.77
CA ASP A 212 -23.27 5.93 -14.38
C ASP A 212 -22.01 6.68 -13.86
N VAL A 213 -21.22 6.07 -12.96
CA VAL A 213 -19.98 6.63 -12.48
C VAL A 213 -19.04 6.95 -13.66
N PRO A 214 -18.50 8.18 -13.77
CA PRO A 214 -17.59 8.49 -14.86
C PRO A 214 -16.27 7.71 -14.73
N VAL A 215 -15.88 7.00 -15.80
CA VAL A 215 -14.60 6.24 -15.84
C VAL A 215 -13.39 7.15 -15.55
N GLN A 216 -13.49 8.43 -15.90
CA GLN A 216 -12.47 9.44 -15.65
C GLN A 216 -12.25 9.66 -14.15
N GLU A 217 -13.31 9.59 -13.32
CA GLU A 217 -13.17 9.67 -11.86
C GLU A 217 -12.46 8.46 -11.31
N CYS A 218 -12.84 7.25 -11.74
CA CYS A 218 -12.10 6.03 -11.37
C CYS A 218 -10.63 6.12 -11.79
N ARG A 219 -10.33 6.70 -12.96
CA ARG A 219 -8.93 6.90 -13.41
C ARG A 219 -8.21 7.93 -12.54
N ARG A 220 -8.84 9.06 -12.20
CA ARG A 220 -8.27 10.09 -11.32
C ARG A 220 -7.90 9.51 -9.96
N LEU A 221 -8.80 8.73 -9.37
CA LEU A 221 -8.59 8.08 -8.07
C LEU A 221 -7.48 7.02 -8.13
N GLN A 222 -7.38 6.28 -9.25
CA GLN A 222 -6.28 5.34 -9.48
C GLN A 222 -4.94 6.05 -9.61
N ASP A 223 -4.89 7.18 -10.32
CA ASP A 223 -3.68 8.01 -10.43
C ASP A 223 -3.23 8.53 -9.07
N ALA A 224 -4.15 9.03 -8.26
CA ALA A 224 -3.85 9.46 -6.90
C ALA A 224 -3.29 8.31 -6.05
N THR A 225 -3.89 7.12 -6.15
CA THR A 225 -3.43 5.92 -5.45
C THR A 225 -2.03 5.50 -5.89
N TYR A 226 -1.74 5.52 -7.19
CA TYR A 226 -0.42 5.22 -7.75
C TYR A 226 0.64 6.19 -7.22
N LEU A 227 0.35 7.50 -7.25
CA LEU A 227 1.28 8.54 -6.76
C LEU A 227 1.57 8.37 -5.26
N LEU A 228 0.56 8.06 -4.45
CA LEU A 228 0.74 7.79 -3.02
C LEU A 228 1.59 6.54 -2.74
N ARG A 229 1.49 5.52 -3.59
CA ARG A 229 2.34 4.32 -3.52
C ARG A 229 3.78 4.62 -3.92
N ARG A 230 3.97 5.45 -4.96
CA ARG A 230 5.29 5.82 -5.48
C ARG A 230 6.07 6.71 -4.52
N ASP A 231 5.42 7.71 -3.94
CA ASP A 231 6.06 8.76 -3.18
C ASP A 231 6.08 8.48 -1.65
N GLY A 232 5.38 7.44 -1.21
CA GLY A 232 5.32 7.06 0.20
C GLY A 232 6.39 6.07 0.65
N PRO A 233 6.77 6.09 1.95
CA PRO A 233 7.65 5.07 2.51
C PRO A 233 6.95 3.69 2.50
N PRO A 234 7.66 2.60 2.22
CA PRO A 234 7.06 1.27 2.23
C PRO A 234 6.79 0.79 3.66
N VAL A 235 5.60 0.22 3.89
CA VAL A 235 5.32 -0.56 5.10
C VAL A 235 5.96 -1.95 4.96
N PRO A 236 6.69 -2.46 5.98
CA PRO A 236 7.32 -3.77 5.91
C PRO A 236 6.31 -4.90 5.76
N ASN A 237 6.62 -5.89 4.90
CA ASN A 237 5.71 -7.02 4.61
C ASN A 237 5.32 -7.84 5.85
N TRP A 238 6.22 -7.98 6.83
CA TRP A 238 5.93 -8.70 8.07
C TRP A 238 4.84 -7.99 8.88
N PHE A 239 4.87 -6.66 8.92
CA PHE A 239 3.87 -5.86 9.63
C PHE A 239 2.52 -5.94 8.92
N TYR A 240 2.52 -5.81 7.61
CA TYR A 240 1.33 -6.00 6.78
C TYR A 240 0.69 -7.38 6.99
N GLY A 241 1.50 -8.45 7.00
CA GLY A 241 1.02 -9.81 7.20
C GLY A 241 0.29 -10.03 8.54
N LEU A 242 0.73 -9.36 9.61
CA LEU A 242 0.09 -9.42 10.93
C LEU A 242 -1.32 -8.82 10.95
N ARG A 243 -1.57 -7.77 10.16
CA ARG A 243 -2.81 -7.00 10.21
C ARG A 243 -3.83 -7.35 9.13
N ARG A 244 -3.41 -8.12 8.12
CA ARG A 244 -4.24 -8.40 6.94
C ARG A 244 -5.64 -8.88 7.27
N ARG A 245 -5.78 -9.83 8.23
CA ARG A 245 -7.09 -10.40 8.60
C ARG A 245 -8.01 -9.38 9.25
N GLU A 246 -7.49 -8.59 10.18
CA GLU A 246 -8.24 -7.54 10.87
C GLU A 246 -8.71 -6.46 9.90
N THR A 247 -7.80 -6.00 9.04
CA THR A 247 -8.09 -4.94 8.07
C THR A 247 -9.10 -5.41 7.01
N ALA A 248 -9.03 -6.67 6.58
CA ALA A 248 -9.99 -7.25 5.65
C ALA A 248 -11.42 -7.27 6.23
N ALA A 249 -11.59 -7.74 7.49
CA ALA A 249 -12.89 -7.78 8.14
C ALA A 249 -13.54 -6.39 8.19
N VAL A 250 -12.80 -5.39 8.70
CA VAL A 250 -13.31 -4.00 8.81
C VAL A 250 -13.67 -3.41 7.44
N THR A 251 -12.92 -3.73 6.39
CA THR A 251 -13.20 -3.20 5.06
C THR A 251 -14.44 -3.84 4.44
N ASN A 252 -14.64 -5.13 4.68
CA ASN A 252 -15.83 -5.85 4.21
C ASN A 252 -17.09 -5.31 4.90
N ASP A 253 -17.06 -5.13 6.23
CA ASP A 253 -18.19 -4.55 6.98
C ASP A 253 -18.51 -3.14 6.48
N GLY A 254 -17.50 -2.29 6.29
CA GLY A 254 -17.70 -0.95 5.76
C GLY A 254 -18.24 -0.91 4.33
N THR A 255 -17.86 -1.86 3.47
CA THR A 255 -18.38 -1.95 2.10
C THR A 255 -19.83 -2.46 2.09
N ALA A 256 -20.16 -3.42 2.96
CA ALA A 256 -21.54 -3.89 3.13
C ALA A 256 -22.47 -2.76 3.59
N THR A 257 -22.01 -1.91 4.51
CA THR A 257 -22.78 -0.74 4.98
C THR A 257 -23.04 0.26 3.86
N LEU A 258 -22.05 0.59 3.02
CA LEU A 258 -22.24 1.49 1.88
C LEU A 258 -23.25 0.95 0.87
N ARG A 259 -23.22 -0.35 0.60
CA ARG A 259 -24.17 -0.98 -0.32
C ARG A 259 -25.59 -1.03 0.25
N SER A 260 -25.74 -1.28 1.54
CA SER A 260 -27.07 -1.32 2.18
C SER A 260 -27.73 0.07 2.28
N SER A 261 -26.96 1.13 2.32
CA SER A 261 -27.50 2.50 2.27
C SER A 261 -27.98 2.89 0.86
N SER A 262 -27.59 2.13 -0.18
CA SER A 262 -27.98 2.35 -1.57
C SER A 262 -29.22 1.55 -1.99
N ASP A 263 -29.75 0.67 -1.11
CA ASP A 263 -30.93 -0.15 -1.42
C ASP A 263 -32.20 0.63 -0.99
N PRO A 264 -33.00 1.15 -1.96
CA PRO A 264 -34.24 1.86 -1.63
C PRO A 264 -35.23 0.86 -1.05
N THR A 265 -35.64 1.05 0.22
CA THR A 265 -36.76 0.35 0.87
C THR A 265 -38.10 0.59 0.17
#